data_bec11279a1350c2a09aaee608ad18294
#
_entry.id   bec11279a1350c2a09aaee608ad18294
#
_cell.length_a   1.000
_cell.length_b   1.000
_cell.length_c   1.000
_cell.angle_alpha   90.00
_cell.angle_beta   90.00
_cell.angle_gamma   90.00
#
_symmetry.space_group_name_H-M   'P 1'
#
loop_
_entity.id
_entity.type
_entity.pdbx_description
1 polymer ?
#
loop_
_entity_poly.entity_id
_entity_poly.type
_entity_poly.pdbx_seq_one_letter_code
_entity_poly.pdbx_strand_id
1 'polypeptide(L)'
;MKAIQIKKYSKDINVEVANIPIPNISDNEILIKVKAAAVNPLEILTLTGSVRLIQDYKMPLTLGNECSGIVENIGKNVTDFKVGDKVYTRLPISKIGAFAEYVAVDSKFVSVMPKDYDFITSAAIPLTALTAYQAFTEELEAKQGETVLITGGSGSFGELAVPIAKYLGLNVIVSGNERLKEHFVNLVADKYISYNKENYSELVSNVDYVIDTLGANEFDKELSVLKKGGRLLSLRTSPNKKFAEDNNFSFIKKLLFSLAGSKYDKKAMKDEKEYRFMFVRADGEQLRKITKIVEDKNIKPKIFSTIFNMDNASDALKCVLQKHTDGKIIISM
;
A
#
# COMPACT_ATOMS: atom_id res chain seq x y z
N MET A 1 -16.69 14.02 17.05
CA MET A 1 -15.50 13.16 17.08
C MET A 1 -14.25 13.93 16.72
N LYS A 2 -13.10 13.52 17.23
CA LYS A 2 -11.80 14.06 16.80
C LYS A 2 -11.40 13.47 15.45
N ALA A 3 -10.75 14.28 14.59
CA ALA A 3 -10.23 13.87 13.30
C ALA A 3 -8.99 14.70 12.93
N ILE A 4 -8.01 14.08 12.27
CA ILE A 4 -6.79 14.74 11.79
C ILE A 4 -7.06 15.26 10.38
N GLN A 5 -7.03 16.57 10.21
CA GLN A 5 -7.43 17.26 8.98
C GLN A 5 -6.34 18.15 8.40
N ILE A 6 -6.44 18.35 7.08
CA ILE A 6 -5.76 19.41 6.34
C ILE A 6 -6.81 20.37 5.75
N LYS A 7 -6.52 21.67 5.77
CA LYS A 7 -7.40 22.72 5.19
C LYS A 7 -7.07 23.05 3.74
N LYS A 8 -5.86 22.72 3.31
CA LYS A 8 -5.34 22.92 1.95
C LYS A 8 -4.16 21.98 1.68
N TYR A 9 -3.87 21.75 0.44
CA TYR A 9 -2.62 21.10 0.05
C TYR A 9 -1.42 21.94 0.44
N SER A 10 -0.38 21.32 1.01
CA SER A 10 0.84 22.01 1.46
C SER A 10 2.06 21.11 1.36
N LYS A 11 3.22 21.69 1.08
CA LYS A 11 4.50 20.99 1.22
C LYS A 11 4.94 20.89 2.68
N ASP A 12 4.41 21.76 3.54
CA ASP A 12 4.65 21.70 4.97
C ASP A 12 3.76 20.64 5.59
N ILE A 13 4.39 19.71 6.31
CA ILE A 13 3.68 18.65 7.01
C ILE A 13 3.15 19.22 8.32
N ASN A 14 1.98 19.82 8.23
CA ASN A 14 1.26 20.31 9.37
C ASN A 14 -0.21 19.92 9.25
N VAL A 15 -0.69 19.15 10.22
CA VAL A 15 -2.08 18.71 10.32
C VAL A 15 -2.68 19.20 11.63
N GLU A 16 -3.98 19.35 11.68
CA GLU A 16 -4.69 19.78 12.89
C GLU A 16 -5.67 18.70 13.35
N VAL A 17 -5.86 18.60 14.65
CA VAL A 17 -6.92 17.80 15.25
C VAL A 17 -8.17 18.67 15.34
N ALA A 18 -9.18 18.33 14.57
CA ALA A 18 -10.46 19.05 14.52
C ALA A 18 -11.58 18.23 15.16
N ASN A 19 -12.56 18.92 15.76
CA ASN A 19 -13.81 18.30 16.18
C ASN A 19 -14.82 18.39 15.03
N ILE A 20 -15.27 17.24 14.54
CA ILE A 20 -16.22 17.14 13.45
C ILE A 20 -17.39 16.23 13.84
N PRO A 21 -18.55 16.32 13.18
CA PRO A 21 -19.65 15.38 13.39
C PRO A 21 -19.21 13.91 13.11
N ILE A 22 -19.79 12.96 13.85
CA ILE A 22 -19.68 11.54 13.50
C ILE A 22 -20.40 11.34 12.15
N PRO A 23 -19.78 10.63 11.17
CA PRO A 23 -20.39 10.45 9.87
C PRO A 23 -21.66 9.59 9.95
N ASN A 24 -22.69 9.99 9.23
CA ASN A 24 -23.83 9.12 8.98
C ASN A 24 -23.43 8.02 8.00
N ILE A 25 -24.00 6.83 8.18
CA ILE A 25 -23.83 5.70 7.27
C ILE A 25 -24.98 5.60 6.28
N SER A 26 -24.70 5.21 5.06
CA SER A 26 -25.70 4.79 4.08
C SER A 26 -26.10 3.32 4.31
N ASP A 27 -27.08 2.86 3.54
CA ASP A 27 -27.66 1.51 3.67
C ASP A 27 -26.63 0.37 3.52
N ASN A 28 -25.55 0.59 2.76
CA ASN A 28 -24.51 -0.42 2.49
C ASN A 28 -23.21 -0.18 3.30
N GLU A 29 -23.18 0.86 4.14
CA GLU A 29 -21.98 1.20 4.90
C GLU A 29 -22.04 0.66 6.33
N ILE A 30 -20.85 0.54 6.91
CA ILE A 30 -20.66 0.33 8.34
C ILE A 30 -19.96 1.54 8.95
N LEU A 31 -20.27 1.84 10.20
CA LEU A 31 -19.52 2.77 11.02
C LEU A 31 -18.50 2.00 11.83
N ILE A 32 -17.23 2.30 11.63
CA ILE A 32 -16.13 1.68 12.38
C ILE A 32 -15.67 2.69 13.44
N LYS A 33 -15.66 2.27 14.70
CA LYS A 33 -14.94 2.95 15.78
C LYS A 33 -13.47 2.56 15.64
N VAL A 34 -12.67 3.49 15.11
CA VAL A 34 -11.26 3.25 14.82
C VAL A 34 -10.48 3.06 16.11
N LYS A 35 -9.58 2.09 16.13
CA LYS A 35 -8.67 1.81 17.25
C LYS A 35 -7.21 2.11 16.88
N ALA A 36 -6.85 1.86 15.62
CA ALA A 36 -5.53 2.17 15.08
C ALA A 36 -5.63 2.46 13.59
N ALA A 37 -4.80 3.35 13.10
CA ALA A 37 -4.65 3.66 11.69
C ALA A 37 -3.17 3.74 11.32
N ALA A 38 -2.79 3.21 10.15
CA ALA A 38 -1.40 3.21 9.74
C ALA A 38 -1.08 4.39 8.81
N VAL A 39 0.12 4.92 8.95
CA VAL A 39 0.65 6.01 8.13
C VAL A 39 1.48 5.44 6.99
N ASN A 40 1.19 5.91 5.78
CA ASN A 40 1.86 5.48 4.54
C ASN A 40 2.49 6.68 3.81
N PRO A 41 3.41 6.46 2.87
CA PRO A 41 3.82 7.52 1.95
C PRO A 41 2.66 8.17 1.19
N LEU A 42 1.54 7.46 1.03
CA LEU A 42 0.34 7.97 0.37
C LEU A 42 -0.28 9.15 1.11
N GLU A 43 -0.23 9.20 2.44
CA GLU A 43 -0.69 10.36 3.22
C GLU A 43 0.11 11.61 2.86
N ILE A 44 1.42 11.48 2.67
CA ILE A 44 2.29 12.60 2.26
C ILE A 44 1.95 13.05 0.84
N LEU A 45 1.74 12.11 -0.09
CA LEU A 45 1.35 12.42 -1.46
C LEU A 45 -0.04 13.09 -1.52
N THR A 46 -0.95 12.69 -0.64
CA THR A 46 -2.28 13.29 -0.50
C THR A 46 -2.16 14.70 0.08
N LEU A 47 -1.43 14.88 1.18
CA LEU A 47 -1.23 16.16 1.85
C LEU A 47 -0.57 17.19 0.92
N THR A 48 0.44 16.77 0.16
CA THR A 48 1.15 17.65 -0.81
C THR A 48 0.37 17.90 -2.09
N GLY A 49 -0.72 17.18 -2.34
CA GLY A 49 -1.47 17.25 -3.59
C GLY A 49 -0.79 16.53 -4.76
N SER A 50 0.25 15.74 -4.52
CA SER A 50 0.98 15.02 -5.58
C SER A 50 0.10 13.98 -6.29
N VAL A 51 -0.97 13.50 -5.67
CA VAL A 51 -1.92 12.54 -6.26
C VAL A 51 -3.17 13.20 -6.85
N ARG A 52 -3.26 14.54 -6.92
CA ARG A 52 -4.47 15.25 -7.40
C ARG A 52 -4.92 14.86 -8.79
N LEU A 53 -4.00 14.50 -9.66
CA LEU A 53 -4.36 14.05 -11.00
C LEU A 53 -5.11 12.70 -10.97
N ILE A 54 -4.80 11.84 -10.01
CA ILE A 54 -5.52 10.58 -9.76
C ILE A 54 -6.81 10.89 -9.00
N GLN A 55 -6.70 11.54 -7.85
CA GLN A 55 -7.82 11.90 -6.98
C GLN A 55 -7.61 13.31 -6.38
N ASP A 56 -8.49 14.23 -6.72
CA ASP A 56 -8.56 15.56 -6.08
C ASP A 56 -9.60 15.53 -4.96
N TYR A 57 -9.24 16.12 -3.81
CA TYR A 57 -10.09 16.09 -2.61
C TYR A 57 -10.67 17.45 -2.31
N LYS A 58 -11.89 17.46 -1.80
CA LYS A 58 -12.50 18.66 -1.21
C LYS A 58 -11.91 18.91 0.18
N MET A 59 -11.69 20.18 0.49
CA MET A 59 -11.16 20.62 1.79
C MET A 59 -12.28 21.15 2.68
N PRO A 60 -12.18 21.03 4.01
CA PRO A 60 -11.13 20.32 4.75
C PRO A 60 -11.20 18.81 4.54
N LEU A 61 -10.03 18.13 4.53
CA LEU A 61 -9.92 16.70 4.30
C LEU A 61 -9.40 15.98 5.55
N THR A 62 -10.12 14.97 6.02
CA THR A 62 -9.61 14.02 7.02
C THR A 62 -8.69 13.03 6.33
N LEU A 63 -7.45 12.91 6.81
CA LEU A 63 -6.45 12.00 6.26
C LEU A 63 -6.66 10.54 6.72
N GLY A 64 -5.85 9.65 6.20
CA GLY A 64 -5.80 8.23 6.57
C GLY A 64 -6.48 7.32 5.55
N ASN A 65 -5.72 6.32 5.08
CA ASN A 65 -6.17 5.41 4.02
C ASN A 65 -6.53 4.01 4.53
N GLU A 66 -6.08 3.63 5.72
CA GLU A 66 -6.33 2.30 6.30
C GLU A 66 -6.47 2.37 7.82
N CYS A 67 -7.26 1.47 8.36
CA CYS A 67 -7.45 1.34 9.81
C CYS A 67 -7.90 -0.05 10.22
N SER A 68 -7.86 -0.28 11.52
CA SER A 68 -8.53 -1.36 12.24
C SER A 68 -9.43 -0.78 13.34
N GLY A 69 -10.50 -1.47 13.68
CA GLY A 69 -11.44 -1.00 14.67
C GLY A 69 -12.58 -1.98 14.95
N ILE A 70 -13.62 -1.47 15.57
CA ILE A 70 -14.81 -2.23 15.94
C ILE A 70 -16.01 -1.66 15.19
N VAL A 71 -16.84 -2.52 14.65
CA VAL A 71 -18.13 -2.12 14.04
C VAL A 71 -19.02 -1.54 15.12
N GLU A 72 -19.34 -0.26 14.99
CA GLU A 72 -20.20 0.49 15.92
C GLU A 72 -21.67 0.51 15.45
N ASN A 73 -21.88 0.59 14.12
CA ASN A 73 -23.20 0.56 13.51
C ASN A 73 -23.12 -0.01 12.10
N ILE A 74 -24.25 -0.53 11.59
CA ILE A 74 -24.37 -1.13 10.25
C ILE A 74 -25.58 -0.55 9.51
N GLY A 75 -25.43 -0.37 8.18
CA GLY A 75 -26.52 -0.01 7.29
C GLY A 75 -27.48 -1.18 7.09
N LYS A 76 -28.72 -0.87 6.70
CA LYS A 76 -29.81 -1.88 6.62
C LYS A 76 -29.59 -3.02 5.62
N ASN A 77 -28.71 -2.81 4.61
CA ASN A 77 -28.39 -3.82 3.61
C ASN A 77 -27.14 -4.64 3.96
N VAL A 78 -26.45 -4.33 5.08
CA VAL A 78 -25.25 -5.02 5.50
C VAL A 78 -25.62 -6.32 6.22
N THR A 79 -25.21 -7.45 5.67
CA THR A 79 -25.48 -8.78 6.22
C THR A 79 -24.23 -9.52 6.67
N ASP A 80 -23.06 -9.10 6.20
CA ASP A 80 -21.78 -9.80 6.40
C ASP A 80 -21.08 -9.40 7.71
N PHE A 81 -21.58 -8.37 8.38
CA PHE A 81 -21.01 -7.83 9.62
C PHE A 81 -22.11 -7.55 10.65
N LYS A 82 -21.71 -7.56 11.92
CA LYS A 82 -22.54 -7.16 13.06
C LYS A 82 -21.80 -6.19 13.96
N VAL A 83 -22.54 -5.43 14.75
CA VAL A 83 -22.00 -4.56 15.81
C VAL A 83 -21.13 -5.38 16.75
N GLY A 84 -19.94 -4.86 17.06
CA GLY A 84 -18.94 -5.53 17.88
C GLY A 84 -17.89 -6.33 17.11
N ASP A 85 -18.07 -6.57 15.82
CA ASP A 85 -17.05 -7.26 15.02
C ASP A 85 -15.75 -6.44 14.96
N LYS A 86 -14.63 -7.12 15.11
CA LYS A 86 -13.30 -6.54 14.92
C LYS A 86 -12.94 -6.60 13.44
N VAL A 87 -12.72 -5.43 12.84
CA VAL A 87 -12.55 -5.30 11.40
C VAL A 87 -11.35 -4.44 11.04
N TYR A 88 -10.89 -4.60 9.81
CA TYR A 88 -9.85 -3.75 9.25
C TYR A 88 -10.15 -3.46 7.76
N THR A 89 -9.62 -2.37 7.26
CA THR A 89 -9.93 -1.93 5.90
C THR A 89 -8.85 -1.02 5.33
N ARG A 90 -8.72 -1.07 4.01
CA ARG A 90 -8.18 0.02 3.19
C ARG A 90 -9.36 0.78 2.62
N LEU A 91 -9.49 2.05 2.95
CA LEU A 91 -10.58 2.90 2.48
C LEU A 91 -10.48 3.17 0.97
N PRO A 92 -11.60 3.28 0.24
CA PRO A 92 -11.56 3.67 -1.16
C PRO A 92 -10.94 5.06 -1.32
N ILE A 93 -10.15 5.27 -2.39
CA ILE A 93 -9.44 6.54 -2.62
C ILE A 93 -10.39 7.74 -2.66
N SER A 94 -11.61 7.54 -3.14
CA SER A 94 -12.63 8.61 -3.22
C SER A 94 -13.19 9.03 -1.86
N LYS A 95 -13.00 8.23 -0.80
CA LYS A 95 -13.57 8.46 0.53
C LYS A 95 -12.60 7.97 1.61
N ILE A 96 -11.46 8.64 1.74
CA ILE A 96 -10.49 8.39 2.82
C ILE A 96 -10.97 9.07 4.12
N GLY A 97 -10.28 8.83 5.24
CA GLY A 97 -10.59 9.48 6.52
C GLY A 97 -10.36 8.59 7.75
N ALA A 98 -9.42 7.65 7.65
CA ALA A 98 -9.09 6.72 8.75
C ALA A 98 -8.44 7.39 9.96
N PHE A 99 -7.89 8.60 9.83
CA PHE A 99 -7.30 9.33 10.94
C PHE A 99 -8.38 10.10 11.73
N ALA A 100 -9.35 9.37 12.23
CA ALA A 100 -10.48 9.87 13.02
C ALA A 100 -10.98 8.80 13.98
N GLU A 101 -11.69 9.20 15.04
CA GLU A 101 -12.28 8.24 16.01
C GLU A 101 -13.31 7.31 15.36
N TYR A 102 -13.98 7.76 14.28
CA TYR A 102 -14.96 6.96 13.51
C TYR A 102 -14.80 7.19 12.02
N VAL A 103 -15.03 6.14 11.25
CA VAL A 103 -15.09 6.21 9.78
C VAL A 103 -16.27 5.41 9.25
N ALA A 104 -16.99 5.98 8.26
CA ALA A 104 -18.04 5.29 7.53
C ALA A 104 -17.48 4.76 6.20
N VAL A 105 -17.66 3.47 5.96
CA VAL A 105 -17.12 2.78 4.76
C VAL A 105 -18.12 1.72 4.28
N ASP A 106 -18.24 1.58 2.95
CA ASP A 106 -19.03 0.52 2.32
C ASP A 106 -18.47 -0.86 2.73
N SER A 107 -19.34 -1.74 3.23
CA SER A 107 -18.99 -3.06 3.75
C SER A 107 -18.20 -3.94 2.79
N LYS A 108 -18.36 -3.73 1.48
CA LYS A 108 -17.59 -4.45 0.44
C LYS A 108 -16.08 -4.17 0.47
N PHE A 109 -15.62 -3.14 1.17
CA PHE A 109 -14.19 -2.81 1.32
C PHE A 109 -13.60 -3.29 2.64
N VAL A 110 -14.38 -3.99 3.46
CA VAL A 110 -14.01 -4.38 4.81
C VAL A 110 -13.80 -5.88 4.92
N SER A 111 -12.92 -6.30 5.81
CA SER A 111 -12.77 -7.69 6.25
C SER A 111 -12.70 -7.76 7.77
N VAL A 112 -13.05 -8.91 8.32
CA VAL A 112 -12.76 -9.25 9.72
C VAL A 112 -11.24 -9.30 9.90
N MET A 113 -10.74 -8.78 11.01
CA MET A 113 -9.32 -8.83 11.37
C MET A 113 -8.81 -10.27 11.46
N PRO A 114 -7.52 -10.52 11.19
CA PRO A 114 -6.91 -11.81 11.46
C PRO A 114 -7.10 -12.19 12.93
N LYS A 115 -7.40 -13.47 13.18
CA LYS A 115 -7.59 -14.01 14.51
C LYS A 115 -6.31 -13.83 15.34
N ASP A 116 -6.48 -13.50 16.62
CA ASP A 116 -5.40 -13.31 17.60
C ASP A 116 -4.42 -12.15 17.30
N TYR A 117 -4.81 -11.23 16.37
CA TYR A 117 -4.08 -10.00 16.12
C TYR A 117 -4.70 -8.83 16.88
N ASP A 118 -3.86 -7.96 17.41
CA ASP A 118 -4.30 -6.70 17.99
C ASP A 118 -4.64 -5.65 16.90
N PHE A 119 -5.24 -4.52 17.30
CA PHE A 119 -5.62 -3.47 16.38
C PHE A 119 -4.41 -2.79 15.75
N ILE A 120 -3.30 -2.63 16.47
CA ILE A 120 -2.08 -2.00 16.00
C ILE A 120 -1.47 -2.81 14.85
N THR A 121 -1.26 -4.11 15.07
CA THR A 121 -0.75 -5.03 14.06
C THR A 121 -1.69 -5.12 12.86
N SER A 122 -3.00 -5.21 13.12
CA SER A 122 -4.00 -5.31 12.05
C SER A 122 -4.09 -4.04 11.19
N ALA A 123 -3.94 -2.85 11.77
CA ALA A 123 -3.96 -1.60 11.00
C ALA A 123 -2.79 -1.49 10.02
N ALA A 124 -1.70 -2.21 10.24
CA ALA A 124 -0.50 -2.18 9.39
C ALA A 124 -0.62 -3.01 8.11
N ILE A 125 -1.69 -3.80 7.94
CA ILE A 125 -1.80 -4.83 6.91
C ILE A 125 -2.55 -4.36 5.64
N PRO A 126 -3.74 -3.74 5.70
CA PRO A 126 -4.68 -3.67 4.58
C PRO A 126 -4.10 -3.06 3.31
N LEU A 127 -3.55 -1.84 3.39
CA LEU A 127 -3.04 -1.13 2.22
C LEU A 127 -1.85 -1.84 1.61
N THR A 128 -0.89 -2.23 2.44
CA THR A 128 0.37 -2.83 1.98
C THR A 128 0.14 -4.24 1.42
N ALA A 129 -0.69 -5.04 2.09
CA ALA A 129 -0.99 -6.39 1.64
C ALA A 129 -1.87 -6.41 0.38
N LEU A 130 -2.85 -5.50 0.26
CA LEU A 130 -3.60 -5.32 -0.98
C LEU A 130 -2.69 -4.85 -2.12
N THR A 131 -1.72 -3.95 -1.86
CA THR A 131 -0.73 -3.55 -2.87
C THR A 131 0.04 -4.77 -3.36
N ALA A 132 0.56 -5.60 -2.46
CA ALA A 132 1.31 -6.79 -2.82
C ALA A 132 0.43 -7.82 -3.56
N TYR A 133 -0.76 -8.10 -3.06
CA TYR A 133 -1.68 -9.05 -3.66
C TYR A 133 -2.10 -8.64 -5.07
N GLN A 134 -2.54 -7.39 -5.26
CA GLN A 134 -2.92 -6.85 -6.57
C GLN A 134 -1.71 -6.78 -7.52
N ALA A 135 -0.53 -6.42 -7.01
CA ALA A 135 0.71 -6.44 -7.79
C ALA A 135 0.95 -7.82 -8.40
N PHE A 136 0.90 -8.88 -7.61
CA PHE A 136 1.18 -10.23 -8.10
C PHE A 136 0.05 -10.81 -8.95
N THR A 137 -1.21 -10.66 -8.53
CA THR A 137 -2.33 -11.38 -9.15
C THR A 137 -2.96 -10.65 -10.33
N GLU A 138 -2.82 -9.32 -10.41
CA GLU A 138 -3.50 -8.51 -11.44
C GLU A 138 -2.51 -7.81 -12.36
N GLU A 139 -1.55 -7.07 -11.80
CA GLU A 139 -0.63 -6.29 -12.63
C GLU A 139 0.45 -7.15 -13.27
N LEU A 140 1.06 -8.03 -12.50
CA LEU A 140 2.08 -8.94 -13.00
C LEU A 140 1.49 -10.23 -13.59
N GLU A 141 0.27 -10.61 -13.18
CA GLU A 141 -0.36 -11.90 -13.52
C GLU A 141 0.60 -13.07 -13.28
N ALA A 142 1.27 -13.00 -12.12
CA ALA A 142 2.38 -13.86 -11.78
C ALA A 142 1.94 -15.32 -11.59
N LYS A 143 2.74 -16.26 -12.10
CA LYS A 143 2.45 -17.69 -12.07
C LYS A 143 3.40 -18.41 -11.11
N GLN A 144 2.89 -19.48 -10.52
CA GLN A 144 3.71 -20.35 -9.66
C GLN A 144 5.00 -20.78 -10.34
N GLY A 145 6.10 -20.72 -9.62
CA GLY A 145 7.44 -21.06 -10.10
C GLY A 145 8.20 -19.92 -10.77
N GLU A 146 7.52 -18.82 -11.12
CA GLU A 146 8.19 -17.64 -11.69
C GLU A 146 8.93 -16.84 -10.62
N THR A 147 9.88 -16.01 -11.06
CA THR A 147 10.78 -15.27 -10.17
C THR A 147 10.48 -13.79 -10.18
N VAL A 148 10.33 -13.21 -8.99
CA VAL A 148 10.19 -11.77 -8.79
C VAL A 148 11.38 -11.19 -8.02
N LEU A 149 11.94 -10.09 -8.53
CA LEU A 149 12.86 -9.23 -7.79
C LEU A 149 12.08 -8.05 -7.18
N ILE A 150 12.21 -7.86 -5.87
CA ILE A 150 11.65 -6.70 -5.16
C ILE A 150 12.80 -5.77 -4.78
N THR A 151 12.91 -4.63 -5.47
CA THR A 151 13.93 -3.62 -5.17
C THR A 151 13.47 -2.71 -4.04
N GLY A 152 14.39 -2.33 -3.12
CA GLY A 152 14.01 -1.64 -1.87
C GLY A 152 13.10 -2.47 -0.96
N GLY A 153 13.06 -3.78 -1.18
CA GLY A 153 12.13 -4.71 -0.55
C GLY A 153 12.36 -4.97 0.94
N SER A 154 13.34 -4.32 1.56
CA SER A 154 13.54 -4.40 3.02
C SER A 154 12.70 -3.41 3.84
N GLY A 155 11.80 -2.67 3.21
CA GLY A 155 10.85 -1.78 3.88
C GLY A 155 9.52 -2.47 4.25
N SER A 156 8.57 -1.68 4.77
CA SER A 156 7.25 -2.18 5.17
C SER A 156 6.48 -2.89 4.05
N PHE A 157 6.77 -2.58 2.78
CA PHE A 157 6.18 -3.30 1.64
C PHE A 157 6.64 -4.75 1.61
N GLY A 158 7.96 -4.99 1.71
CA GLY A 158 8.52 -6.34 1.64
C GLY A 158 8.09 -7.24 2.80
N GLU A 159 7.84 -6.67 3.98
CA GLU A 159 7.34 -7.41 5.16
C GLU A 159 6.07 -8.23 4.85
N LEU A 160 5.22 -7.70 3.97
CA LEU A 160 4.00 -8.37 3.53
C LEU A 160 4.12 -8.99 2.14
N ALA A 161 4.86 -8.34 1.23
CA ALA A 161 4.98 -8.79 -0.15
C ALA A 161 5.75 -10.12 -0.27
N VAL A 162 6.85 -10.29 0.50
CA VAL A 162 7.66 -11.52 0.45
C VAL A 162 6.84 -12.75 0.84
N PRO A 163 6.22 -12.82 2.03
CA PRO A 163 5.44 -13.99 2.40
C PRO A 163 4.19 -14.20 1.52
N ILE A 164 3.55 -13.13 1.02
CA ILE A 164 2.42 -13.24 0.07
C ILE A 164 2.92 -13.85 -1.25
N ALA A 165 4.04 -13.38 -1.81
CA ALA A 165 4.62 -13.95 -3.02
C ALA A 165 4.97 -15.43 -2.85
N LYS A 166 5.56 -15.80 -1.71
CA LYS A 166 5.86 -17.19 -1.37
C LYS A 166 4.60 -18.05 -1.24
N TYR A 167 3.54 -17.51 -0.65
CA TYR A 167 2.23 -18.20 -0.60
C TYR A 167 1.68 -18.47 -2.01
N LEU A 168 1.87 -17.53 -2.93
CA LEU A 168 1.48 -17.65 -4.34
C LEU A 168 2.42 -18.57 -5.15
N GLY A 169 3.47 -19.12 -4.53
CA GLY A 169 4.40 -20.06 -5.14
C GLY A 169 5.49 -19.41 -5.99
N LEU A 170 5.78 -18.12 -5.80
CA LEU A 170 6.85 -17.42 -6.51
C LEU A 170 8.22 -17.68 -5.87
N ASN A 171 9.26 -17.59 -6.69
CA ASN A 171 10.64 -17.43 -6.22
C ASN A 171 10.89 -15.94 -5.98
N VAL A 172 11.37 -15.57 -4.78
CA VAL A 172 11.48 -14.18 -4.34
C VAL A 172 12.92 -13.79 -4.10
N ILE A 173 13.37 -12.79 -4.84
CA ILE A 173 14.66 -12.12 -4.63
C ILE A 173 14.39 -10.74 -4.05
N VAL A 174 15.06 -10.41 -2.95
CA VAL A 174 14.93 -9.10 -2.30
C VAL A 174 16.23 -8.33 -2.41
N SER A 175 16.19 -7.09 -2.89
CA SER A 175 17.29 -6.14 -2.74
C SER A 175 16.95 -5.17 -1.60
N GLY A 176 17.79 -5.13 -0.57
CA GLY A 176 17.50 -4.40 0.66
C GLY A 176 18.72 -4.02 1.48
N ASN A 177 18.46 -3.49 2.68
CA ASN A 177 19.50 -3.09 3.63
C ASN A 177 20.12 -4.32 4.32
N GLU A 178 21.44 -4.38 4.40
CA GLU A 178 22.20 -5.49 5.04
C GLU A 178 21.69 -5.81 6.47
N ARG A 179 21.33 -4.81 7.26
CA ARG A 179 20.86 -5.01 8.64
C ARG A 179 19.58 -5.87 8.74
N LEU A 180 18.83 -5.97 7.65
CA LEU A 180 17.57 -6.71 7.61
C LEU A 180 17.69 -8.05 6.85
N LYS A 181 18.90 -8.42 6.42
CA LYS A 181 19.16 -9.66 5.66
C LYS A 181 18.63 -10.90 6.38
N GLU A 182 19.03 -11.10 7.62
CA GLU A 182 18.62 -12.27 8.42
C GLU A 182 17.08 -12.30 8.60
N HIS A 183 16.48 -11.16 8.87
CA HIS A 183 15.04 -11.03 8.99
C HIS A 183 14.30 -11.48 7.71
N PHE A 184 14.73 -11.01 6.54
CA PHE A 184 14.08 -11.36 5.27
C PHE A 184 14.38 -12.79 4.79
N VAL A 185 15.54 -13.36 5.16
CA VAL A 185 15.79 -14.79 4.98
C VAL A 185 14.82 -15.62 5.83
N ASN A 186 14.57 -15.19 7.07
CA ASN A 186 13.58 -15.83 7.94
C ASN A 186 12.12 -15.63 7.45
N LEU A 187 11.84 -14.55 6.70
CA LEU A 187 10.58 -14.37 5.96
C LEU A 187 10.51 -15.17 4.65
N VAL A 188 11.40 -16.17 4.48
CA VAL A 188 11.46 -17.13 3.38
C VAL A 188 11.76 -16.53 2.00
N ALA A 189 12.47 -15.40 1.91
CA ALA A 189 13.06 -14.95 0.66
C ALA A 189 14.07 -15.97 0.14
N ASP A 190 14.01 -16.32 -1.14
CA ASP A 190 14.93 -17.31 -1.73
C ASP A 190 16.34 -16.74 -1.90
N LYS A 191 16.45 -15.44 -2.12
CA LYS A 191 17.74 -14.72 -2.20
C LYS A 191 17.60 -13.31 -1.65
N TYR A 192 18.58 -12.88 -0.88
CA TYR A 192 18.69 -11.51 -0.40
C TYR A 192 19.99 -10.87 -0.85
N ILE A 193 19.90 -9.67 -1.42
CA ILE A 193 21.03 -8.91 -1.96
C ILE A 193 21.14 -7.60 -1.20
N SER A 194 22.27 -7.38 -0.58
CA SER A 194 22.53 -6.19 0.25
C SER A 194 23.03 -5.05 -0.63
N TYR A 195 22.17 -4.09 -0.97
CA TYR A 195 22.47 -3.03 -1.94
C TYR A 195 23.70 -2.16 -1.59
N ASN A 196 24.10 -2.14 -0.33
CA ASN A 196 25.30 -1.40 0.12
C ASN A 196 26.61 -2.20 0.00
N LYS A 197 26.54 -3.48 -0.39
CA LYS A 197 27.71 -4.35 -0.61
C LYS A 197 27.73 -4.94 -2.01
N GLU A 198 26.58 -5.12 -2.61
CA GLU A 198 26.40 -5.90 -3.83
C GLU A 198 25.51 -5.15 -4.82
N ASN A 199 25.79 -5.29 -6.10
CA ASN A 199 24.95 -4.77 -7.17
C ASN A 199 24.06 -5.89 -7.71
N TYR A 200 22.75 -5.80 -7.48
CA TYR A 200 21.81 -6.85 -7.91
C TYR A 200 21.82 -7.07 -9.41
N SER A 201 22.12 -6.05 -10.24
CA SER A 201 22.15 -6.20 -11.70
C SER A 201 23.33 -7.04 -12.22
N GLU A 202 24.33 -7.32 -11.38
CA GLU A 202 25.43 -8.22 -11.68
C GLU A 202 25.17 -9.66 -11.19
N LEU A 203 24.26 -9.82 -10.24
CA LEU A 203 23.98 -11.07 -9.54
C LEU A 203 22.66 -11.73 -9.94
N VAL A 204 21.81 -10.99 -10.66
CA VAL A 204 20.47 -11.40 -11.07
C VAL A 204 20.29 -11.12 -12.55
N SER A 205 19.72 -12.06 -13.26
CA SER A 205 19.33 -11.92 -14.66
C SER A 205 18.12 -12.79 -14.98
N ASN A 206 17.41 -12.46 -16.04
CA ASN A 206 16.29 -13.25 -16.56
C ASN A 206 15.15 -13.51 -15.54
N VAL A 207 14.88 -12.55 -14.64
CA VAL A 207 13.72 -12.64 -13.77
C VAL A 207 12.45 -12.34 -14.56
N ASP A 208 11.35 -12.95 -14.14
CA ASP A 208 10.04 -12.76 -14.78
C ASP A 208 9.47 -11.38 -14.47
N TYR A 209 9.67 -10.93 -13.23
CA TYR A 209 9.06 -9.71 -12.71
C TYR A 209 10.03 -8.90 -11.86
N VAL A 210 9.84 -7.59 -11.91
CA VAL A 210 10.44 -6.65 -10.95
C VAL A 210 9.34 -5.81 -10.33
N ILE A 211 9.35 -5.65 -9.01
CA ILE A 211 8.58 -4.63 -8.30
C ILE A 211 9.53 -3.55 -7.82
N ASP A 212 9.36 -2.35 -8.37
CA ASP A 212 10.13 -1.16 -8.02
C ASP A 212 9.47 -0.40 -6.86
N THR A 213 10.22 -0.25 -5.75
CA THR A 213 9.87 0.64 -4.64
C THR A 213 10.83 1.82 -4.49
N LEU A 214 11.83 1.96 -5.38
CA LEU A 214 12.90 2.97 -5.32
C LEU A 214 12.64 4.16 -6.23
N GLY A 215 12.02 3.91 -7.39
CA GLY A 215 11.62 4.93 -8.36
C GLY A 215 12.60 5.11 -9.51
N ALA A 216 12.43 6.20 -10.23
CA ALA A 216 12.99 6.44 -11.57
C ALA A 216 14.50 6.23 -11.74
N ASN A 217 15.29 6.42 -10.68
CA ASN A 217 16.75 6.30 -10.77
C ASN A 217 17.24 4.85 -10.93
N GLU A 218 16.44 3.87 -10.51
CA GLU A 218 16.78 2.45 -10.62
C GLU A 218 16.21 1.81 -11.90
N PHE A 219 15.33 2.50 -12.62
CA PHE A 219 14.54 1.95 -13.71
C PHE A 219 15.37 1.20 -14.77
N ASP A 220 16.48 1.75 -15.22
CA ASP A 220 17.32 1.13 -16.27
C ASP A 220 18.00 -0.15 -15.76
N LYS A 221 18.44 -0.14 -14.51
CA LYS A 221 18.98 -1.32 -13.83
C LYS A 221 17.93 -2.43 -13.66
N GLU A 222 16.74 -2.04 -13.25
CA GLU A 222 15.60 -2.94 -13.07
C GLU A 222 15.15 -3.56 -14.38
N LEU A 223 15.13 -2.78 -15.46
CA LEU A 223 14.90 -3.33 -16.79
C LEU A 223 15.98 -4.33 -17.20
N SER A 224 17.27 -4.07 -16.90
CA SER A 224 18.37 -4.91 -17.36
C SER A 224 18.27 -6.35 -16.86
N VAL A 225 17.69 -6.60 -15.69
CA VAL A 225 17.59 -7.94 -15.08
C VAL A 225 16.36 -8.73 -15.52
N LEU A 226 15.38 -8.09 -16.16
CA LEU A 226 14.18 -8.76 -16.67
C LEU A 226 14.49 -9.61 -17.91
N LYS A 227 13.83 -10.75 -18.02
CA LYS A 227 13.77 -11.52 -19.27
C LYS A 227 12.96 -10.77 -20.34
N LYS A 228 13.08 -11.18 -21.60
CA LYS A 228 12.14 -10.77 -22.66
C LYS A 228 10.72 -11.19 -22.29
N GLY A 229 9.75 -10.31 -22.51
CA GLY A 229 8.35 -10.49 -22.08
C GLY A 229 8.14 -10.30 -20.57
N GLY A 230 9.19 -9.99 -19.80
CA GLY A 230 9.08 -9.71 -18.38
C GLY A 230 8.42 -8.37 -18.08
N ARG A 231 7.87 -8.22 -16.86
CA ARG A 231 7.13 -7.01 -16.44
C ARG A 231 7.82 -6.31 -15.28
N LEU A 232 7.98 -4.98 -15.41
CA LEU A 232 8.41 -4.09 -14.34
C LEU A 232 7.20 -3.32 -13.82
N LEU A 233 6.81 -3.58 -12.59
CA LEU A 233 5.77 -2.83 -11.89
C LEU A 233 6.40 -1.82 -10.95
N SER A 234 6.13 -0.53 -11.15
CA SER A 234 6.59 0.51 -10.25
C SER A 234 5.48 1.03 -9.33
N LEU A 235 5.82 1.16 -8.06
CA LEU A 235 4.99 1.80 -7.03
C LEU A 235 5.34 3.29 -6.84
N ARG A 236 6.36 3.81 -7.55
CA ARG A 236 6.91 5.16 -7.30
C ARG A 236 7.22 6.00 -8.53
N THR A 237 7.28 5.43 -9.71
CA THR A 237 7.59 6.17 -10.93
C THR A 237 6.40 7.00 -11.42
N SER A 238 6.02 6.88 -12.67
CA SER A 238 4.90 7.66 -13.22
C SER A 238 3.80 6.75 -13.76
N PRO A 239 2.53 7.10 -13.54
CA PRO A 239 1.43 6.47 -14.25
C PRO A 239 1.65 6.56 -15.76
N ASN A 240 1.19 5.54 -16.49
CA ASN A 240 1.30 5.44 -17.94
C ASN A 240 -0.08 5.32 -18.60
N LYS A 241 -0.08 5.11 -19.92
CA LYS A 241 -1.30 4.94 -20.70
C LYS A 241 -2.14 3.76 -20.21
N LYS A 242 -1.51 2.62 -19.97
CA LYS A 242 -2.21 1.42 -19.51
C LYS A 242 -2.90 1.63 -18.15
N PHE A 243 -2.21 2.21 -17.17
CA PHE A 243 -2.81 2.59 -15.90
C PHE A 243 -4.06 3.45 -16.08
N ALA A 244 -4.00 4.42 -16.99
CA ALA A 244 -5.12 5.32 -17.23
C ALA A 244 -6.31 4.64 -17.92
N GLU A 245 -6.05 3.67 -18.79
CA GLU A 245 -7.07 2.86 -19.46
C GLU A 245 -7.76 1.91 -18.48
N ASP A 246 -6.99 1.16 -17.71
CA ASP A 246 -7.49 0.17 -16.74
C ASP A 246 -8.33 0.84 -15.62
N ASN A 247 -8.03 2.07 -15.25
CA ASN A 247 -8.79 2.84 -14.27
C ASN A 247 -9.89 3.74 -14.86
N ASN A 248 -10.20 3.62 -16.15
CA ASN A 248 -11.28 4.35 -16.84
C ASN A 248 -11.23 5.88 -16.64
N PHE A 249 -10.04 6.47 -16.62
CA PHE A 249 -9.89 7.92 -16.52
C PHE A 249 -10.46 8.65 -17.75
N SER A 250 -10.80 9.93 -17.58
CA SER A 250 -11.25 10.79 -18.68
C SER A 250 -10.18 10.89 -19.78
N PHE A 251 -10.60 11.23 -21.00
CA PHE A 251 -9.70 11.37 -22.16
C PHE A 251 -8.49 12.28 -21.87
N ILE A 252 -8.73 13.42 -21.21
CA ILE A 252 -7.65 14.38 -20.87
C ILE A 252 -6.65 13.74 -19.90
N LYS A 253 -7.13 13.05 -18.84
CA LYS A 253 -6.26 12.35 -17.90
C LYS A 253 -5.49 11.21 -18.57
N LYS A 254 -6.13 10.46 -19.49
CA LYS A 254 -5.48 9.42 -20.28
C LYS A 254 -4.32 9.98 -21.10
N LEU A 255 -4.51 11.14 -21.75
CA LEU A 255 -3.46 11.81 -22.49
C LEU A 255 -2.30 12.25 -21.58
N LEU A 256 -2.61 12.88 -20.43
CA LEU A 256 -1.59 13.33 -19.47
C LEU A 256 -0.76 12.16 -18.90
N PHE A 257 -1.41 11.07 -18.51
CA PHE A 257 -0.71 9.88 -18.02
C PHE A 257 0.09 9.18 -19.11
N SER A 258 -0.44 9.14 -20.34
CA SER A 258 0.30 8.61 -21.48
C SER A 258 1.60 9.39 -21.73
N LEU A 259 1.56 10.72 -21.64
CA LEU A 259 2.76 11.56 -21.79
C LEU A 259 3.74 11.36 -20.63
N ALA A 260 3.23 11.31 -19.38
CA ALA A 260 4.06 11.16 -18.19
C ALA A 260 4.82 9.81 -18.15
N GLY A 261 4.15 8.72 -18.56
CA GLY A 261 4.74 7.37 -18.57
C GLY A 261 5.49 7.01 -19.85
N SER A 262 5.35 7.81 -20.94
CA SER A 262 5.81 7.43 -22.30
C SER A 262 7.29 7.05 -22.38
N LYS A 263 8.15 7.71 -21.60
CA LYS A 263 9.60 7.39 -21.59
C LYS A 263 9.88 5.99 -21.04
N TYR A 264 9.10 5.55 -20.03
CA TYR A 264 9.23 4.24 -19.41
C TYR A 264 8.67 3.16 -20.33
N ASP A 265 7.47 3.40 -20.90
CA ASP A 265 6.87 2.51 -21.89
C ASP A 265 7.81 2.28 -23.09
N LYS A 266 8.36 3.35 -23.68
CA LYS A 266 9.27 3.25 -24.83
C LYS A 266 10.55 2.49 -24.51
N LYS A 267 11.15 2.71 -23.32
CA LYS A 267 12.35 1.97 -22.90
C LYS A 267 12.05 0.49 -22.70
N ALA A 268 10.98 0.16 -22.00
CA ALA A 268 10.58 -1.22 -21.78
C ALA A 268 10.28 -1.94 -23.11
N MET A 269 9.50 -1.33 -24.00
CA MET A 269 9.15 -1.88 -25.31
C MET A 269 10.37 -2.13 -26.19
N LYS A 270 11.40 -1.25 -26.15
CA LYS A 270 12.63 -1.41 -26.92
C LYS A 270 13.35 -2.74 -26.58
N ASP A 271 13.26 -3.16 -25.33
CA ASP A 271 13.87 -4.39 -24.80
C ASP A 271 12.89 -5.57 -24.77
N GLU A 272 11.76 -5.46 -25.47
CA GLU A 272 10.69 -6.47 -25.48
C GLU A 272 10.17 -6.79 -24.05
N LYS A 273 10.05 -5.77 -23.21
CA LYS A 273 9.58 -5.83 -21.82
C LYS A 273 8.37 -4.94 -21.62
N GLU A 274 7.66 -5.08 -20.51
CA GLU A 274 6.48 -4.29 -20.19
C GLU A 274 6.68 -3.47 -18.93
N TYR A 275 6.29 -2.19 -18.99
CA TYR A 275 6.23 -1.30 -17.83
C TYR A 275 4.80 -1.17 -17.33
N ARG A 276 4.62 -1.33 -16.02
CA ARG A 276 3.35 -1.17 -15.31
C ARG A 276 3.49 -0.16 -14.18
N PHE A 277 2.41 0.54 -13.92
CA PHE A 277 2.24 1.37 -12.74
C PHE A 277 0.91 1.04 -12.10
N MET A 278 0.86 0.95 -10.77
CA MET A 278 -0.40 0.71 -10.08
C MET A 278 -0.67 1.73 -8.97
N PHE A 279 -1.94 1.88 -8.68
CA PHE A 279 -2.44 2.54 -7.49
C PHE A 279 -3.43 1.60 -6.81
N VAL A 280 -3.07 1.13 -5.61
CA VAL A 280 -3.85 0.10 -4.90
C VAL A 280 -5.30 0.54 -4.70
N ARG A 281 -6.24 -0.34 -4.99
CA ARG A 281 -7.67 -0.12 -4.73
C ARG A 281 -8.13 -0.81 -3.45
N ALA A 282 -9.23 -0.31 -2.89
CA ALA A 282 -9.95 -0.98 -1.80
C ALA A 282 -10.70 -2.20 -2.34
N ASP A 283 -10.59 -3.33 -1.66
CA ASP A 283 -11.25 -4.58 -2.06
C ASP A 283 -11.36 -5.50 -0.83
N GLY A 284 -12.56 -5.62 -0.25
CA GLY A 284 -12.77 -6.44 0.95
C GLY A 284 -12.75 -7.94 0.65
N GLU A 285 -13.06 -8.37 -0.59
CA GLU A 285 -12.97 -9.78 -0.95
C GLU A 285 -11.50 -10.23 -1.02
N GLN A 286 -10.65 -9.43 -1.66
CA GLN A 286 -9.21 -9.70 -1.64
C GLN A 286 -8.64 -9.60 -0.23
N LEU A 287 -9.11 -8.64 0.58
CA LEU A 287 -8.67 -8.51 1.96
C LEU A 287 -9.05 -9.74 2.81
N ARG A 288 -10.22 -10.36 2.56
CA ARG A 288 -10.59 -11.66 3.17
C ARG A 288 -9.63 -12.79 2.76
N LYS A 289 -9.22 -12.84 1.49
CA LYS A 289 -8.19 -13.81 1.03
C LYS A 289 -6.85 -13.55 1.73
N ILE A 290 -6.47 -12.28 1.84
CA ILE A 290 -5.25 -11.85 2.54
C ILE A 290 -5.33 -12.22 4.02
N THR A 291 -6.48 -12.05 4.69
CA THR A 291 -6.68 -12.49 6.09
C THR A 291 -6.26 -13.94 6.27
N LYS A 292 -6.73 -14.82 5.39
CA LYS A 292 -6.34 -16.24 5.40
C LYS A 292 -4.84 -16.45 5.21
N ILE A 293 -4.23 -15.76 4.26
CA ILE A 293 -2.77 -15.87 4.01
C ILE A 293 -1.99 -15.42 5.24
N VAL A 294 -2.42 -14.32 5.87
CA VAL A 294 -1.79 -13.75 7.06
C VAL A 294 -1.89 -14.72 8.24
N GLU A 295 -3.04 -15.34 8.44
CA GLU A 295 -3.26 -16.35 9.49
C GLU A 295 -2.45 -17.63 9.23
N ASP A 296 -2.56 -18.21 8.03
CA ASP A 296 -1.89 -19.45 7.64
C ASP A 296 -0.35 -19.35 7.74
N LYS A 297 0.20 -18.19 7.45
CA LYS A 297 1.64 -17.92 7.46
C LYS A 297 2.12 -17.17 8.70
N ASN A 298 1.22 -16.83 9.62
CA ASN A 298 1.50 -16.02 10.81
C ASN A 298 2.30 -14.74 10.49
N ILE A 299 1.84 -13.99 9.47
CA ILE A 299 2.55 -12.81 8.95
C ILE A 299 2.30 -11.60 9.85
N LYS A 300 3.27 -11.22 10.64
CA LYS A 300 3.21 -10.05 11.53
C LYS A 300 4.13 -8.95 11.00
N PRO A 301 3.58 -7.89 10.38
CA PRO A 301 4.41 -6.78 9.94
C PRO A 301 5.09 -6.12 11.13
N LYS A 302 6.33 -5.70 10.93
CA LYS A 302 7.07 -4.96 11.94
C LYS A 302 6.43 -3.61 12.18
N ILE A 303 6.18 -3.28 13.43
CA ILE A 303 5.62 -2.00 13.85
C ILE A 303 6.75 -1.10 14.34
N PHE A 304 6.71 0.18 14.00
CA PHE A 304 7.64 1.18 14.52
C PHE A 304 7.53 1.26 16.05
N SER A 305 8.65 1.41 16.72
CA SER A 305 8.72 1.34 18.20
C SER A 305 7.86 2.36 18.93
N THR A 306 7.57 3.51 18.28
CA THR A 306 6.71 4.55 18.84
C THR A 306 5.30 4.45 18.22
N ILE A 307 4.30 4.25 19.07
CA ILE A 307 2.90 4.41 18.68
C ILE A 307 2.50 5.85 18.97
N PHE A 308 2.08 6.54 17.92
CA PHE A 308 1.64 7.93 18.02
C PHE A 308 0.18 8.00 18.45
N ASN A 309 -0.24 9.13 19.00
CA ASN A 309 -1.63 9.48 19.18
C ASN A 309 -2.06 10.59 18.20
N MET A 310 -3.32 10.99 18.21
CA MET A 310 -3.83 12.00 17.30
C MET A 310 -3.11 13.36 17.44
N ASP A 311 -2.74 13.75 18.65
CA ASP A 311 -2.10 15.05 18.91
C ASP A 311 -0.67 15.11 18.34
N ASN A 312 -0.02 13.96 18.16
CA ASN A 312 1.32 13.81 17.57
C ASN A 312 1.29 13.36 16.10
N ALA A 313 0.16 13.51 15.41
CA ALA A 313 0.01 13.06 14.03
C ALA A 313 0.98 13.73 13.04
N SER A 314 1.33 15.01 13.25
CA SER A 314 2.33 15.69 12.42
C SER A 314 3.70 15.02 12.51
N ASP A 315 4.10 14.53 13.68
CA ASP A 315 5.37 13.84 13.87
C ASP A 315 5.33 12.43 13.27
N ALA A 316 4.21 11.72 13.39
CA ALA A 316 3.99 10.45 12.71
C ALA A 316 4.14 10.58 11.18
N LEU A 317 3.57 11.63 10.59
CA LEU A 317 3.70 11.93 9.16
C LEU A 317 5.14 12.28 8.77
N LYS A 318 5.85 13.06 9.58
CA LYS A 318 7.27 13.41 9.34
C LYS A 318 8.17 12.17 9.39
N CYS A 319 7.90 11.22 10.29
CA CYS A 319 8.65 9.97 10.37
C CYS A 319 8.63 9.17 9.06
N VAL A 320 7.54 9.22 8.28
CA VAL A 320 7.46 8.53 6.96
C VAL A 320 8.50 9.06 5.97
N LEU A 321 8.91 10.33 6.09
CA LEU A 321 9.93 10.93 5.23
C LEU A 321 11.37 10.56 5.63
N GLN A 322 11.55 10.04 6.84
CA GLN A 322 12.86 9.58 7.29
C GLN A 322 13.21 8.27 6.56
N LYS A 323 14.39 8.24 5.95
CA LYS A 323 14.82 7.14 5.06
C LYS A 323 14.97 5.76 5.74
N HIS A 324 14.75 5.65 7.05
CA HIS A 324 15.04 4.42 7.81
C HIS A 324 14.07 4.23 8.98
N THR A 325 12.78 4.38 8.75
CA THR A 325 11.77 3.93 9.72
C THR A 325 11.78 2.40 9.78
N ASP A 326 12.12 1.88 10.94
CA ASP A 326 12.22 0.44 11.18
C ASP A 326 10.84 -0.11 11.59
N GLY A 327 9.92 -0.20 10.62
CA GLY A 327 8.57 -0.71 10.80
C GLY A 327 7.46 0.26 10.35
N LYS A 328 6.23 -0.22 10.43
CA LYS A 328 5.03 0.54 10.06
C LYS A 328 4.65 1.54 11.15
N ILE A 329 4.43 2.78 10.77
CA ILE A 329 4.03 3.86 11.69
C ILE A 329 2.54 3.77 11.96
N ILE A 330 2.14 3.81 13.22
CA ILE A 330 0.74 3.68 13.65
C ILE A 330 0.34 4.88 14.50
N ILE A 331 -0.88 5.35 14.26
CA ILE A 331 -1.60 6.30 15.11
C ILE A 331 -2.71 5.54 15.83
N SER A 332 -2.71 5.58 17.16
CA SER A 332 -3.78 5.07 18.02
C SER A 332 -4.85 6.13 18.20
N MET A 333 -6.14 5.74 18.14
CA MET A 333 -7.31 6.61 18.30
C MET A 333 -7.93 6.49 19.70
#